data_3d89d795aba42a9c1b6491ee4d0da4b8
#
_entry.id   3d89d795aba42a9c1b6491ee4d0da4b8
#
_cell.length_a   1.000
_cell.length_b   1.000
_cell.length_c   1.000
_cell.angle_alpha   90.00
_cell.angle_beta   90.00
_cell.angle_gamma   90.00
#
_symmetry.space_group_name_H-M   'P 1'
#
loop_
_entity.id
_entity.type
_entity.pdbx_description
1 polymer ?
#
loop_
_entity_poly.entity_id
_entity_poly.type
_entity_poly.pdbx_seq_one_letter_code
_entity_poly.pdbx_strand_id
1 'polypeptide(L)'
;MASPIVDLAGLTLEVNHLPRGVRFYTQVLGLTLLEHDEERGVAHFEVNPAQTLTLWKPVTRRANDPRLAPLRARGASHLHYAWQIRPEDLDPCKAILDEHGLAWTEIDLGTPERPDPTVYFFDPFGHGLELRGVDLADGRRPAFPPAPVPRPPHALPVMGLREVALAFGDYGAMLERLPRAYGFALAKEQPDRDFAQFTLSPEPEPDGNGTPRRWLYAWDPQVGLADMFGGDHALVRLYADVEAVLALVRAQGLPYVRTGEGLAVRDPEGHVFEFVAPPRGK
;
A
#
# COMPACT_ATOMS: atom_id res chain seq x y z
N MET A 1 -7.19 -2.69 -24.12
CA MET A 1 -6.53 -1.36 -23.98
C MET A 1 -5.47 -1.52 -22.90
N ALA A 2 -4.36 -0.79 -23.01
CA ALA A 2 -3.36 -0.77 -21.94
C ALA A 2 -3.97 -0.12 -20.68
N SER A 3 -3.51 -0.54 -19.49
CA SER A 3 -3.93 0.08 -18.23
C SER A 3 -3.51 1.56 -18.21
N PRO A 4 -4.37 2.47 -17.77
CA PRO A 4 -3.99 3.85 -17.55
C PRO A 4 -3.11 4.03 -16.29
N ILE A 5 -3.02 3.03 -15.43
CA ILE A 5 -2.21 3.06 -14.20
C ILE A 5 -0.76 2.79 -14.57
N VAL A 6 0.13 3.66 -14.08
CA VAL A 6 1.56 3.66 -14.40
C VAL A 6 2.39 3.13 -13.25
N ASP A 7 2.06 3.54 -12.00
CA ASP A 7 2.82 3.11 -10.82
C ASP A 7 2.11 3.42 -9.49
N LEU A 8 2.60 2.82 -8.39
CA LEU A 8 2.21 3.16 -7.03
C LEU A 8 2.95 4.43 -6.57
N ALA A 9 2.21 5.49 -6.33
CA ALA A 9 2.75 6.79 -5.92
C ALA A 9 2.83 6.94 -4.39
N GLY A 10 1.99 6.23 -3.64
CA GLY A 10 2.03 6.32 -2.18
C GLY A 10 0.77 5.84 -1.48
N LEU A 11 0.76 6.05 -0.17
CA LEU A 11 -0.35 5.71 0.71
C LEU A 11 -0.66 6.88 1.66
N THR A 12 -1.94 7.01 2.03
CA THR A 12 -2.35 7.79 3.20
C THR A 12 -3.00 6.86 4.20
N LEU A 13 -2.51 6.87 5.43
CA LEU A 13 -2.97 6.03 6.52
C LEU A 13 -3.64 6.88 7.59
N GLU A 14 -4.79 6.44 8.06
CA GLU A 14 -5.46 7.06 9.19
C GLU A 14 -4.78 6.65 10.50
N VAL A 15 -4.44 7.63 11.35
CA VAL A 15 -3.83 7.40 12.66
C VAL A 15 -4.56 8.20 13.73
N ASN A 16 -4.58 7.69 14.95
CA ASN A 16 -5.23 8.37 16.08
C ASN A 16 -4.28 9.24 16.93
N HIS A 17 -2.96 9.12 16.70
CA HIS A 17 -1.95 9.86 17.46
C HIS A 17 -0.75 10.20 16.56
N LEU A 18 -0.80 11.36 15.94
CA LEU A 18 0.18 11.76 14.92
C LEU A 18 1.64 11.74 15.40
N PRO A 19 2.02 12.29 16.58
CA PRO A 19 3.41 12.25 17.06
C PRO A 19 3.96 10.82 17.27
N ARG A 20 3.10 9.85 17.63
CA ARG A 20 3.50 8.44 17.75
C ARG A 20 3.78 7.84 16.36
N GLY A 21 2.94 8.18 15.39
CA GLY A 21 3.16 7.78 13.99
C GLY A 21 4.45 8.38 13.43
N VAL A 22 4.66 9.68 13.61
CA VAL A 22 5.89 10.35 13.16
C VAL A 22 7.13 9.64 13.72
N ARG A 23 7.15 9.33 15.01
CA ARG A 23 8.29 8.59 15.60
C ARG A 23 8.48 7.21 14.98
N PHE A 24 7.41 6.45 14.81
CA PHE A 24 7.50 5.11 14.23
C PHE A 24 8.04 5.15 12.81
N TYR A 25 7.45 5.97 11.95
CA TYR A 25 7.84 6.01 10.53
C TYR A 25 9.22 6.64 10.29
N THR A 26 9.71 7.52 11.19
CA THR A 26 11.07 8.05 11.11
C THR A 26 12.12 7.15 11.76
N GLN A 27 11.84 6.57 12.94
CA GLN A 27 12.85 5.85 13.72
C GLN A 27 12.90 4.36 13.39
N VAL A 28 11.75 3.73 13.14
CA VAL A 28 11.69 2.30 12.79
C VAL A 28 11.85 2.09 11.29
N LEU A 29 11.03 2.78 10.47
CA LEU A 29 11.10 2.64 9.02
C LEU A 29 12.16 3.53 8.36
N GLY A 30 12.73 4.50 9.07
CA GLY A 30 13.77 5.36 8.56
C GLY A 30 13.32 6.31 7.45
N LEU A 31 12.02 6.64 7.36
CA LEU A 31 11.51 7.54 6.33
C LEU A 31 11.87 8.99 6.64
N THR A 32 12.07 9.78 5.58
CA THR A 32 12.36 11.21 5.70
C THR A 32 11.06 11.98 5.92
N LEU A 33 10.94 12.66 7.06
CA LEU A 33 9.80 13.55 7.34
C LEU A 33 9.93 14.82 6.49
N LEU A 34 8.93 15.09 5.64
CA LEU A 34 8.87 16.29 4.79
C LEU A 34 8.07 17.41 5.45
N GLU A 35 6.94 17.07 6.06
CA GLU A 35 6.02 18.01 6.69
C GLU A 35 5.38 17.36 7.91
N HIS A 36 5.18 18.15 8.97
CA HIS A 36 4.42 17.76 10.14
C HIS A 36 3.56 18.94 10.59
N ASP A 37 2.26 18.81 10.43
CA ASP A 37 1.27 19.83 10.83
C ASP A 37 0.25 19.20 11.79
N GLU A 38 0.44 19.43 13.07
CA GLU A 38 -0.46 18.93 14.12
C GLU A 38 -1.84 19.58 14.07
N GLU A 39 -1.95 20.81 13.63
CA GLU A 39 -3.20 21.54 13.57
C GLU A 39 -4.10 20.96 12.46
N ARG A 40 -3.52 20.70 11.30
CA ARG A 40 -4.20 19.98 10.20
C ARG A 40 -4.28 18.47 10.42
N GLY A 41 -3.53 17.93 11.37
CA GLY A 41 -3.49 16.52 11.67
C GLY A 41 -2.79 15.68 10.58
N VAL A 42 -1.76 16.21 9.92
CA VAL A 42 -1.07 15.52 8.82
C VAL A 42 0.44 15.47 9.04
N ALA A 43 1.05 14.38 8.56
CA ALA A 43 2.49 14.25 8.42
C ALA A 43 2.81 13.58 7.07
N HIS A 44 3.71 14.18 6.30
CA HIS A 44 4.14 13.69 5.00
C HIS A 44 5.57 13.18 5.07
N PHE A 45 5.81 12.02 4.46
CA PHE A 45 7.12 11.38 4.41
C PHE A 45 7.50 11.10 2.96
N GLU A 46 8.77 11.32 2.65
CA GLU A 46 9.39 10.74 1.49
C GLU A 46 9.77 9.28 1.79
N VAL A 47 9.27 8.38 0.97
CA VAL A 47 9.65 6.95 0.97
C VAL A 47 10.87 6.76 0.07
N ASN A 48 10.77 7.31 -1.12
CA ASN A 48 11.84 7.45 -2.11
C ASN A 48 11.43 8.58 -3.09
N PRO A 49 12.27 8.98 -4.06
CA PRO A 49 11.96 10.10 -4.96
C PRO A 49 10.65 10.01 -5.76
N ALA A 50 10.07 8.81 -5.85
CA ALA A 50 8.82 8.57 -6.58
C ALA A 50 7.63 8.24 -5.68
N GLN A 51 7.86 8.00 -4.37
CA GLN A 51 6.79 7.53 -3.49
C GLN A 51 6.73 8.30 -2.19
N THR A 52 5.52 8.53 -1.70
CA THR A 52 5.24 9.21 -0.44
C THR A 52 4.35 8.38 0.48
N LEU A 53 4.48 8.60 1.77
CA LEU A 53 3.54 8.14 2.78
C LEU A 53 2.98 9.37 3.49
N THR A 54 1.67 9.38 3.72
CA THR A 54 1.01 10.40 4.52
C THR A 54 0.33 9.75 5.72
N LEU A 55 0.54 10.30 6.89
CA LEU A 55 -0.30 10.01 8.05
C LEU A 55 -1.34 11.11 8.18
N TRP A 56 -2.58 10.71 8.41
CA TRP A 56 -3.70 11.61 8.62
C TRP A 56 -4.43 11.27 9.91
N LYS A 57 -4.51 12.26 10.79
CA LYS A 57 -5.30 12.19 12.02
C LYS A 57 -6.56 13.00 11.83
N PRO A 58 -7.75 12.37 11.76
CA PRO A 58 -9.00 13.10 11.65
C PRO A 58 -9.18 14.12 12.78
N VAL A 59 -9.49 15.36 12.43
CA VAL A 59 -9.72 16.45 13.40
C VAL A 59 -11.10 16.31 14.06
N THR A 60 -12.03 15.65 13.38
CA THR A 60 -13.38 15.40 13.90
C THR A 60 -13.43 14.07 14.63
N ARG A 61 -13.74 14.13 15.91
CA ARG A 61 -14.11 12.91 16.64
C ARG A 61 -15.39 12.35 16.05
N ARG A 62 -15.31 11.27 15.32
CA ARG A 62 -16.47 10.40 15.15
C ARG A 62 -16.72 9.73 16.50
N ALA A 63 -17.96 9.77 16.95
CA ALA A 63 -18.37 8.97 18.08
C ALA A 63 -18.17 7.49 17.72
N ASN A 64 -17.09 6.90 18.18
CA ASN A 64 -16.83 5.48 18.07
C ASN A 64 -17.71 4.73 19.09
N ASP A 65 -19.02 4.93 19.02
CA ASP A 65 -19.94 4.11 19.78
C ASP A 65 -20.22 2.83 18.98
N PRO A 66 -19.79 1.65 19.45
CA PRO A 66 -20.03 0.38 18.77
C PRO A 66 -21.54 0.11 18.52
N ARG A 67 -22.41 0.75 19.29
CA ARG A 67 -23.87 0.66 19.13
C ARG A 67 -24.39 1.49 17.97
N LEU A 68 -23.66 2.55 17.59
CA LEU A 68 -23.99 3.44 16.47
C LEU A 68 -23.28 3.05 15.17
N ALA A 69 -22.24 2.22 15.29
CA ALA A 69 -21.53 1.65 14.13
C ALA A 69 -21.55 0.11 14.18
N PRO A 70 -22.72 -0.54 14.29
CA PRO A 70 -22.81 -2.00 14.39
C PRO A 70 -22.31 -2.72 13.14
N LEU A 71 -22.13 -1.99 12.09
CA LEU A 71 -21.70 -2.44 10.77
C LEU A 71 -20.47 -1.62 10.35
N ARG A 72 -19.39 -1.70 11.12
CA ARG A 72 -18.09 -1.51 10.49
C ARG A 72 -18.12 -2.42 9.29
N ALA A 73 -18.12 -1.80 8.12
CA ALA A 73 -18.45 -2.46 6.89
C ALA A 73 -17.70 -3.78 6.80
N ARG A 74 -18.44 -4.86 6.70
CA ARG A 74 -17.85 -6.15 6.44
C ARG A 74 -16.99 -5.95 5.21
N GLY A 75 -15.71 -6.16 5.32
CA GLY A 75 -14.84 -6.32 4.20
C GLY A 75 -13.90 -5.18 3.82
N ALA A 76 -14.14 -3.95 4.21
CA ALA A 76 -13.29 -2.84 3.76
C ALA A 76 -12.19 -2.44 4.74
N SER A 77 -11.98 -3.17 5.81
CA SER A 77 -11.13 -2.75 6.93
C SER A 77 -9.74 -3.38 6.94
N HIS A 78 -9.46 -4.35 6.10
CA HIS A 78 -8.14 -4.96 6.07
C HIS A 78 -7.25 -4.24 5.05
N LEU A 79 -6.25 -3.57 5.58
CA LEU A 79 -5.14 -3.04 4.80
C LEU A 79 -3.85 -3.63 5.35
N HIS A 80 -3.08 -4.28 4.49
CA HIS A 80 -1.65 -4.40 4.72
C HIS A 80 -0.88 -3.92 3.50
N TYR A 81 0.39 -3.60 3.71
CA TYR A 81 1.24 -3.11 2.64
C TYR A 81 2.68 -3.55 2.86
N ALA A 82 3.35 -3.85 1.76
CA ALA A 82 4.69 -4.37 1.82
C ALA A 82 5.73 -3.31 1.45
N TRP A 83 6.81 -3.37 2.19
CA TRP A 83 8.04 -2.63 1.97
C TRP A 83 9.04 -3.48 1.24
N GLN A 84 9.60 -2.95 0.19
CA GLN A 84 10.72 -3.55 -0.50
C GLN A 84 11.98 -3.41 0.35
N ILE A 85 12.66 -4.52 0.58
CA ILE A 85 14.01 -4.60 1.14
C ILE A 85 14.90 -5.42 0.18
N ARG A 86 16.20 -5.47 0.42
CA ARG A 86 17.05 -6.46 -0.23
C ARG A 86 16.87 -7.82 0.42
N PRO A 87 16.96 -8.94 -0.32
CA PRO A 87 16.83 -10.27 0.27
C PRO A 87 17.80 -10.53 1.44
N GLU A 88 19.03 -10.04 1.33
CA GLU A 88 20.05 -10.15 2.34
C GLU A 88 19.80 -9.33 3.61
N ASP A 89 18.89 -8.38 3.57
CA ASP A 89 18.55 -7.52 4.71
C ASP A 89 17.44 -8.13 5.60
N LEU A 90 16.83 -9.26 5.23
CA LEU A 90 15.68 -9.82 5.95
C LEU A 90 16.03 -10.19 7.41
N ASP A 91 17.14 -10.91 7.63
CA ASP A 91 17.56 -11.26 8.98
C ASP A 91 18.03 -10.04 9.80
N PRO A 92 18.81 -9.10 9.25
CA PRO A 92 19.05 -7.82 9.90
C PRO A 92 17.77 -7.07 10.30
N CYS A 93 16.72 -7.09 9.46
CA CYS A 93 15.45 -6.47 9.78
C CYS A 93 14.77 -7.08 11.02
N LYS A 94 14.82 -8.40 11.18
CA LYS A 94 14.27 -9.08 12.37
C LYS A 94 14.95 -8.58 13.64
N ALA A 95 16.27 -8.46 13.63
CA ALA A 95 17.03 -7.93 14.77
C ALA A 95 16.64 -6.47 15.10
N ILE A 96 16.43 -5.64 14.08
CA ILE A 96 15.96 -4.25 14.25
C ILE A 96 14.54 -4.24 14.87
N LEU A 97 13.64 -5.10 14.41
CA LEU A 97 12.30 -5.21 14.99
C LEU A 97 12.35 -5.62 16.47
N ASP A 98 13.21 -6.59 16.82
CA ASP A 98 13.44 -7.02 18.20
C ASP A 98 14.00 -5.87 19.07
N GLU A 99 14.95 -5.09 18.56
CA GLU A 99 15.49 -3.91 19.25
C GLU A 99 14.42 -2.85 19.56
N HIS A 100 13.45 -2.71 18.65
CA HIS A 100 12.31 -1.82 18.85
C HIS A 100 11.16 -2.45 19.67
N GLY A 101 11.30 -3.71 20.11
CA GLY A 101 10.29 -4.43 20.85
C GLY A 101 9.02 -4.73 20.05
N LEU A 102 9.15 -4.87 18.75
CA LEU A 102 8.04 -5.15 17.83
C LEU A 102 7.93 -6.66 17.61
N ALA A 103 6.76 -7.20 17.87
CA ALA A 103 6.46 -8.59 17.53
C ALA A 103 6.38 -8.76 16.01
N TRP A 104 6.94 -9.83 15.51
CA TRP A 104 6.92 -10.16 14.08
C TRP A 104 6.72 -11.66 13.87
N THR A 105 6.29 -12.02 12.65
CA THR A 105 6.15 -13.41 12.21
C THR A 105 6.73 -13.53 10.81
N GLU A 106 7.48 -14.60 10.56
CA GLU A 106 7.94 -14.94 9.22
C GLU A 106 7.05 -16.01 8.61
N ILE A 107 6.64 -15.80 7.36
CA ILE A 107 5.88 -16.74 6.55
C ILE A 107 6.58 -16.87 5.21
N ASP A 108 6.82 -18.08 4.75
CA ASP A 108 7.30 -18.32 3.38
C ASP A 108 6.09 -18.34 2.44
N LEU A 109 5.98 -17.34 1.57
CA LEU A 109 4.92 -17.23 0.56
C LEU A 109 5.30 -17.89 -0.76
N GLY A 110 6.50 -18.43 -0.85
CA GLY A 110 7.03 -19.07 -2.04
C GLY A 110 6.68 -20.55 -2.14
N THR A 111 7.52 -21.25 -2.89
CA THR A 111 7.52 -22.70 -3.01
C THR A 111 8.86 -23.25 -2.53
N PRO A 112 8.98 -24.56 -2.27
CA PRO A 112 10.27 -25.14 -1.91
C PRO A 112 11.41 -24.85 -2.90
N GLU A 113 11.07 -24.71 -4.20
CA GLU A 113 12.03 -24.40 -5.27
C GLU A 113 12.32 -22.90 -5.38
N ARG A 114 11.42 -22.06 -4.87
CA ARG A 114 11.52 -20.59 -4.91
C ARG A 114 10.97 -20.02 -3.61
N PRO A 115 11.73 -20.06 -2.51
CA PRO A 115 11.29 -19.48 -1.24
C PRO A 115 11.14 -17.97 -1.34
N ASP A 116 10.10 -17.45 -0.70
CA ASP A 116 9.83 -16.01 -0.55
C ASP A 116 9.53 -15.74 0.93
N PRO A 117 10.56 -15.77 1.78
CA PRO A 117 10.37 -15.46 3.18
C PRO A 117 9.95 -14.00 3.34
N THR A 118 8.84 -13.81 4.02
CA THR A 118 8.20 -12.52 4.26
C THR A 118 8.02 -12.32 5.75
N VAL A 119 8.42 -11.17 6.27
CA VAL A 119 8.25 -10.82 7.68
C VAL A 119 7.06 -9.88 7.84
N TYR A 120 6.12 -10.26 8.70
CA TYR A 120 4.92 -9.49 9.06
C TYR A 120 5.08 -8.86 10.43
N PHE A 121 4.65 -7.62 10.57
CA PHE A 121 4.58 -6.90 11.84
C PHE A 121 3.51 -5.81 11.76
N PHE A 122 3.28 -5.10 12.86
CA PHE A 122 2.26 -4.05 12.91
C PHE A 122 2.87 -2.70 13.30
N ASP A 123 2.30 -1.64 12.73
CA ASP A 123 2.56 -0.30 13.23
C ASP A 123 1.80 -0.06 14.56
N PRO A 124 2.03 1.08 15.25
CA PRO A 124 1.35 1.38 16.50
C PRO A 124 -0.17 1.53 16.42
N PHE A 125 -0.74 1.50 15.22
CA PHE A 125 -2.18 1.71 14.98
C PHE A 125 -2.88 0.45 14.49
N GLY A 126 -2.12 -0.63 14.27
CA GLY A 126 -2.64 -1.90 13.82
C GLY A 126 -2.62 -2.09 12.31
N HIS A 127 -1.98 -1.21 11.54
CA HIS A 127 -1.75 -1.48 10.13
C HIS A 127 -0.76 -2.63 9.99
N GLY A 128 -1.07 -3.60 9.13
CA GLY A 128 -0.20 -4.71 8.81
C GLY A 128 0.91 -4.29 7.85
N LEU A 129 2.15 -4.57 8.21
CA LEU A 129 3.32 -4.30 7.39
C LEU A 129 4.04 -5.59 7.03
N GLU A 130 4.55 -5.63 5.81
CA GLU A 130 5.37 -6.72 5.31
C GLU A 130 6.75 -6.21 4.90
N LEU A 131 7.78 -7.04 5.10
CA LEU A 131 9.10 -6.84 4.50
C LEU A 131 9.33 -7.93 3.46
N ARG A 132 9.58 -7.52 2.22
CA ARG A 132 9.73 -8.44 1.10
C ARG A 132 10.98 -8.14 0.29
N GLY A 133 11.81 -9.17 0.12
CA GLY A 133 13.08 -9.08 -0.60
C GLY A 133 13.05 -9.68 -2.01
N VAL A 134 12.06 -10.52 -2.32
CA VAL A 134 12.01 -11.29 -3.57
C VAL A 134 10.83 -10.85 -4.42
N ASP A 135 10.99 -10.82 -5.73
CA ASP A 135 9.87 -10.70 -6.66
C ASP A 135 9.42 -12.08 -7.13
N LEU A 136 8.24 -12.52 -6.68
CA LEU A 136 7.69 -13.83 -7.04
C LEU A 136 7.31 -13.96 -8.51
N ALA A 137 7.03 -12.84 -9.18
CA ALA A 137 6.49 -12.89 -10.53
C ALA A 137 7.48 -13.48 -11.55
N ASP A 138 8.78 -13.23 -11.35
CA ASP A 138 9.80 -13.71 -12.27
C ASP A 138 11.08 -14.23 -11.60
N GLY A 139 11.16 -14.17 -10.27
CA GLY A 139 12.32 -14.63 -9.51
C GLY A 139 13.59 -13.81 -9.73
N ARG A 140 13.48 -12.64 -10.33
CA ARG A 140 14.60 -11.72 -10.54
C ARG A 140 14.83 -10.87 -9.29
N ARG A 141 16.08 -10.56 -9.02
CA ARG A 141 16.40 -9.54 -8.03
C ARG A 141 16.09 -8.18 -8.61
N PRO A 142 15.29 -7.35 -7.94
CA PRO A 142 15.02 -6.01 -8.40
C PRO A 142 16.32 -5.19 -8.46
N ALA A 143 16.48 -4.36 -9.48
CA ALA A 143 17.47 -3.31 -9.44
C ALA A 143 17.01 -2.24 -8.45
N PHE A 144 17.78 -2.05 -7.38
CA PHE A 144 17.45 -1.04 -6.38
C PHE A 144 18.23 0.23 -6.65
N PRO A 145 17.58 1.38 -6.73
CA PRO A 145 18.29 2.63 -6.66
C PRO A 145 19.04 2.71 -5.32
N PRO A 146 20.20 3.38 -5.26
CA PRO A 146 20.88 3.61 -4.00
C PRO A 146 19.93 4.31 -3.02
N ALA A 147 20.02 3.95 -1.74
CA ALA A 147 19.23 4.60 -0.70
C ALA A 147 19.49 6.12 -0.72
N PRO A 148 18.46 6.95 -0.89
CA PRO A 148 18.66 8.36 -1.22
C PRO A 148 19.15 9.22 -0.05
N VAL A 149 19.12 8.72 1.18
CA VAL A 149 19.49 9.48 2.39
C VAL A 149 20.14 8.56 3.42
N PRO A 150 21.14 9.03 4.19
CA PRO A 150 21.60 8.31 5.37
C PRO A 150 20.44 8.04 6.31
N ARG A 151 20.15 6.77 6.55
CA ARG A 151 19.07 6.37 7.46
C ARG A 151 19.55 6.48 8.91
N PRO A 152 18.62 6.70 9.85
CA PRO A 152 18.94 6.59 11.25
C PRO A 152 19.57 5.22 11.55
N PRO A 153 20.56 5.13 12.44
CA PRO A 153 21.01 3.86 12.96
C PRO A 153 19.81 3.07 13.51
N HIS A 154 19.81 1.77 13.31
CA HIS A 154 18.74 0.89 13.78
C HIS A 154 17.35 1.10 13.12
N ALA A 155 17.31 1.71 11.95
CA ALA A 155 16.09 1.77 11.12
C ALA A 155 16.09 0.67 10.05
N LEU A 156 14.89 0.20 9.70
CA LEU A 156 14.69 -0.79 8.64
C LEU A 156 15.17 -0.27 7.28
N PRO A 157 15.92 -1.05 6.50
CA PRO A 157 16.47 -0.63 5.22
C PRO A 157 15.42 -0.70 4.08
N VAL A 158 14.21 -0.17 4.32
CA VAL A 158 13.14 -0.17 3.32
C VAL A 158 13.48 0.72 2.14
N MET A 159 13.17 0.31 0.92
CA MET A 159 13.57 0.98 -0.32
C MET A 159 12.38 1.59 -1.06
N GLY A 160 11.17 1.17 -0.74
CA GLY A 160 9.95 1.65 -1.36
C GLY A 160 8.73 0.84 -0.94
N LEU A 161 7.57 1.36 -1.27
CA LEU A 161 6.32 0.62 -1.21
C LEU A 161 6.27 -0.32 -2.42
N ARG A 162 6.02 -1.59 -2.16
CA ARG A 162 5.97 -2.64 -3.18
C ARG A 162 4.55 -3.05 -3.51
N GLU A 163 3.74 -3.25 -2.50
CA GLU A 163 2.37 -3.73 -2.68
C GLU A 163 1.43 -3.16 -1.64
N VAL A 164 0.18 -3.14 -2.01
CA VAL A 164 -0.95 -2.79 -1.15
C VAL A 164 -1.96 -3.92 -1.26
N ALA A 165 -2.43 -4.41 -0.15
CA ALA A 165 -3.44 -5.46 -0.10
C ALA A 165 -4.71 -4.93 0.55
N LEU A 166 -5.84 -5.09 -0.13
CA LEU A 166 -7.15 -4.60 0.28
C LEU A 166 -8.15 -5.77 0.33
N ALA A 167 -8.99 -5.79 1.34
CA ALA A 167 -10.11 -6.71 1.41
C ALA A 167 -11.37 -6.11 0.77
N PHE A 168 -12.15 -6.95 0.12
CA PHE A 168 -13.41 -6.58 -0.54
C PHE A 168 -14.50 -7.57 -0.14
N GLY A 169 -15.63 -7.07 0.35
CA GLY A 169 -16.75 -7.89 0.81
C GLY A 169 -17.53 -8.53 -0.33
N ASP A 170 -17.46 -7.98 -1.53
CA ASP A 170 -18.01 -8.58 -2.76
C ASP A 170 -16.87 -8.78 -3.78
N TYR A 171 -16.22 -9.92 -3.66
CA TYR A 171 -15.07 -10.28 -4.50
C TYR A 171 -15.42 -10.29 -5.99
N GLY A 172 -16.58 -10.86 -6.37
CA GLY A 172 -17.01 -10.92 -7.76
C GLY A 172 -17.25 -9.53 -8.36
N ALA A 173 -17.95 -8.67 -7.62
CA ALA A 173 -18.16 -7.28 -8.05
C ALA A 173 -16.86 -6.48 -8.13
N MET A 174 -15.93 -6.73 -7.23
CA MET A 174 -14.60 -6.10 -7.25
C MET A 174 -13.81 -6.48 -8.50
N LEU A 175 -13.77 -7.76 -8.87
CA LEU A 175 -13.07 -8.25 -10.07
C LEU A 175 -13.54 -7.58 -11.35
N GLU A 176 -14.85 -7.27 -11.45
CA GLU A 176 -15.38 -6.53 -12.59
C GLU A 176 -15.10 -5.03 -12.48
N ARG A 177 -15.26 -4.47 -11.29
CA ARG A 177 -15.22 -3.03 -11.04
C ARG A 177 -13.83 -2.45 -11.18
N LEU A 178 -12.79 -3.08 -10.59
CA LEU A 178 -11.44 -2.52 -10.62
C LEU A 178 -10.92 -2.31 -12.05
N PRO A 179 -11.04 -3.27 -12.99
CA PRO A 179 -10.66 -3.02 -14.38
C PRO A 179 -11.57 -2.02 -15.11
N ARG A 180 -12.87 -2.14 -14.96
CA ARG A 180 -13.82 -1.36 -15.77
C ARG A 180 -13.95 0.09 -15.33
N ALA A 181 -13.87 0.35 -14.03
CA ALA A 181 -14.09 1.67 -13.48
C ALA A 181 -12.80 2.46 -13.26
N TYR A 182 -11.71 1.78 -12.97
CA TYR A 182 -10.44 2.43 -12.62
C TYR A 182 -9.28 2.05 -13.55
N GLY A 183 -9.45 1.04 -14.39
CA GLY A 183 -8.46 0.62 -15.36
C GLY A 183 -7.34 -0.24 -14.79
N PHE A 184 -7.53 -0.88 -13.62
CA PHE A 184 -6.57 -1.83 -13.09
C PHE A 184 -6.37 -3.02 -14.04
N ALA A 185 -5.13 -3.45 -14.24
CA ALA A 185 -4.81 -4.61 -15.06
C ALA A 185 -4.70 -5.86 -14.19
N LEU A 186 -5.64 -6.80 -14.35
CA LEU A 186 -5.61 -8.09 -13.68
C LEU A 186 -4.41 -8.91 -14.21
N ALA A 187 -3.52 -9.30 -13.31
CA ALA A 187 -2.34 -10.11 -13.62
C ALA A 187 -2.56 -11.60 -13.27
N LYS A 188 -3.24 -11.86 -12.17
CA LYS A 188 -3.49 -13.22 -11.69
C LYS A 188 -4.77 -13.28 -10.89
N GLU A 189 -5.48 -14.39 -11.02
CA GLU A 189 -6.63 -14.73 -10.19
C GLU A 189 -6.44 -16.13 -9.60
N GLN A 190 -6.90 -16.32 -8.37
CA GLN A 190 -6.99 -17.61 -7.67
C GLN A 190 -8.41 -17.74 -7.11
N PRO A 191 -9.37 -18.23 -7.89
CA PRO A 191 -10.77 -18.27 -7.50
C PRO A 191 -11.06 -19.16 -6.29
N ASP A 192 -10.26 -20.21 -6.10
CA ASP A 192 -10.33 -21.11 -4.95
C ASP A 192 -9.92 -20.47 -3.63
N ARG A 193 -9.32 -19.29 -3.69
CA ARG A 193 -8.88 -18.49 -2.55
C ARG A 193 -9.52 -17.11 -2.49
N ASP A 194 -10.46 -16.81 -3.40
CA ASP A 194 -11.02 -15.47 -3.57
C ASP A 194 -9.94 -14.37 -3.53
N PHE A 195 -8.89 -14.57 -4.34
CA PHE A 195 -7.70 -13.74 -4.38
C PHE A 195 -7.40 -13.29 -5.80
N ALA A 196 -7.13 -12.00 -5.97
CA ALA A 196 -6.72 -11.38 -7.23
C ALA A 196 -5.49 -10.50 -7.06
N GLN A 197 -4.68 -10.43 -8.10
CA GLN A 197 -3.47 -9.61 -8.16
C GLN A 197 -3.56 -8.70 -9.39
N PHE A 198 -3.43 -7.41 -9.15
CA PHE A 198 -3.44 -6.37 -10.19
C PHE A 198 -2.07 -5.71 -10.29
N THR A 199 -1.62 -5.49 -11.52
CA THR A 199 -0.37 -4.79 -11.79
C THR A 199 -0.53 -3.29 -11.58
N LEU A 200 0.37 -2.67 -10.83
CA LEU A 200 0.44 -1.22 -10.62
C LEU A 200 1.61 -0.56 -11.35
N SER A 201 2.59 -1.32 -11.78
CA SER A 201 3.78 -0.81 -12.47
C SER A 201 3.97 -1.51 -13.83
N PRO A 202 4.69 -0.89 -14.77
CA PRO A 202 5.03 -1.55 -16.03
C PRO A 202 5.83 -2.84 -15.81
N GLU A 203 5.87 -3.68 -16.84
CA GLU A 203 6.76 -4.82 -16.87
C GLU A 203 8.21 -4.36 -16.71
N PRO A 204 9.04 -5.05 -15.89
CA PRO A 204 10.47 -4.76 -15.85
C PRO A 204 11.11 -5.03 -17.21
N GLU A 205 12.09 -4.21 -17.55
CA GLU A 205 12.86 -4.41 -18.79
C GLU A 205 13.52 -5.80 -18.80
N PRO A 206 13.65 -6.43 -19.98
CA PRO A 206 14.16 -7.79 -20.09
C PRO A 206 15.59 -7.99 -19.57
N ASP A 207 16.38 -6.92 -19.48
CA ASP A 207 17.76 -6.93 -18.97
C ASP A 207 17.85 -6.97 -17.43
N GLY A 208 16.72 -6.96 -16.73
CA GLY A 208 16.68 -6.96 -15.27
C GLY A 208 16.99 -5.62 -14.60
N ASN A 209 17.21 -4.56 -15.40
CA ASN A 209 17.42 -3.20 -14.92
C ASN A 209 16.08 -2.44 -14.77
N GLY A 210 15.19 -2.92 -13.95
CA GLY A 210 13.90 -2.27 -13.73
C GLY A 210 13.61 -2.11 -12.24
N THR A 211 12.72 -1.16 -11.93
CA THR A 211 12.11 -1.09 -10.61
C THR A 211 11.32 -2.36 -10.34
N PRO A 212 11.28 -2.87 -9.08
CA PRO A 212 10.44 -4.00 -8.72
C PRO A 212 9.01 -3.78 -9.16
N ARG A 213 8.35 -4.82 -9.61
CA ARG A 213 6.91 -4.76 -9.88
C ARG A 213 6.17 -4.36 -8.63
N ARG A 214 5.14 -3.55 -8.80
CA ARG A 214 4.23 -3.14 -7.75
C ARG A 214 2.86 -3.68 -8.00
N TRP A 215 2.19 -4.06 -6.91
CA TRP A 215 0.96 -4.83 -6.94
C TRP A 215 -0.12 -4.23 -6.07
N LEU A 216 -1.37 -4.37 -6.53
CA LEU A 216 -2.54 -4.37 -5.67
C LEU A 216 -3.00 -5.82 -5.52
N TYR A 217 -3.07 -6.30 -4.29
CA TYR A 217 -3.72 -7.55 -3.93
C TYR A 217 -5.12 -7.26 -3.43
N ALA A 218 -6.06 -8.07 -3.87
CA ALA A 218 -7.45 -7.97 -3.48
C ALA A 218 -7.97 -9.36 -3.10
N TRP A 219 -8.66 -9.49 -1.98
CA TRP A 219 -9.20 -10.75 -1.52
C TRP A 219 -10.50 -10.60 -0.75
N ASP A 220 -11.24 -11.74 -0.58
CA ASP A 220 -12.33 -11.82 0.39
C ASP A 220 -11.77 -11.81 1.82
N PRO A 221 -12.30 -10.98 2.72
CA PRO A 221 -11.82 -10.86 4.09
C PRO A 221 -11.98 -12.14 4.93
N GLN A 222 -12.77 -13.11 4.47
CA GLN A 222 -12.90 -14.40 5.14
C GLN A 222 -11.66 -15.28 4.98
N VAL A 223 -10.84 -15.02 3.99
CA VAL A 223 -9.61 -15.78 3.70
C VAL A 223 -8.40 -15.17 4.40
N GLY A 224 -8.42 -13.90 4.72
CA GLY A 224 -7.37 -13.17 5.42
C GLY A 224 -7.65 -13.04 6.91
N LEU A 225 -6.65 -12.61 7.67
CA LEU A 225 -6.86 -12.13 9.03
C LEU A 225 -7.74 -10.87 8.92
N ALA A 226 -9.03 -11.03 9.20
CA ALA A 226 -9.91 -9.88 9.34
C ALA A 226 -9.31 -8.98 10.40
N ASP A 227 -8.80 -7.85 9.99
CA ASP A 227 -8.22 -6.90 10.91
C ASP A 227 -9.33 -6.24 11.73
N MET A 228 -9.42 -6.62 12.99
CA MET A 228 -10.33 -5.98 13.93
C MET A 228 -9.79 -4.64 14.45
N PHE A 229 -8.55 -4.31 14.13
CA PHE A 229 -7.82 -3.18 14.72
C PHE A 229 -7.31 -2.18 13.69
N GLY A 230 -7.35 -2.51 12.38
CA GLY A 230 -6.83 -1.66 11.32
C GLY A 230 -7.62 -0.38 11.15
N GLY A 231 -6.94 0.68 10.80
CA GLY A 231 -7.55 1.91 10.36
C GLY A 231 -8.48 1.63 9.17
N ASP A 232 -9.74 1.99 9.31
CA ASP A 232 -10.78 1.66 8.32
C ASP A 232 -10.58 2.37 6.97
N HIS A 233 -9.60 3.26 6.86
CA HIS A 233 -9.45 4.13 5.70
C HIS A 233 -7.99 4.23 5.26
N ALA A 234 -7.72 3.65 4.11
CA ALA A 234 -6.52 3.92 3.34
C ALA A 234 -6.87 4.68 2.07
N LEU A 235 -6.03 5.60 1.70
CA LEU A 235 -6.02 6.17 0.37
C LEU A 235 -4.80 5.63 -0.36
N VAL A 236 -5.05 4.94 -1.47
CA VAL A 236 -3.98 4.45 -2.36
C VAL A 236 -3.77 5.49 -3.46
N ARG A 237 -2.57 6.07 -3.50
CA ARG A 237 -2.19 7.06 -4.51
C ARG A 237 -1.45 6.38 -5.65
N LEU A 238 -1.92 6.63 -6.87
CA LEU A 238 -1.45 5.96 -8.08
C LEU A 238 -1.03 6.99 -9.12
N TYR A 239 0.11 6.80 -9.74
CA TYR A 239 0.44 7.50 -10.98
C TYR A 239 -0.38 6.91 -12.12
N ALA A 240 -1.05 7.76 -12.89
CA ALA A 240 -1.93 7.34 -13.96
C ALA A 240 -2.11 8.42 -15.05
N ASP A 241 -2.62 7.98 -16.19
CA ASP A 241 -3.29 8.88 -17.12
C ASP A 241 -4.65 9.28 -16.51
N VAL A 242 -4.68 10.43 -15.86
CA VAL A 242 -5.83 10.93 -15.09
C VAL A 242 -7.07 11.11 -15.95
N GLU A 243 -6.92 11.55 -17.20
CA GLU A 243 -8.06 11.76 -18.10
C GLU A 243 -8.64 10.43 -18.60
N ALA A 244 -7.78 9.43 -18.85
CA ALA A 244 -8.24 8.09 -19.19
C ALA A 244 -9.02 7.46 -18.03
N VAL A 245 -8.52 7.56 -16.78
CA VAL A 245 -9.25 7.08 -15.60
C VAL A 245 -10.56 7.84 -15.43
N LEU A 246 -10.56 9.17 -15.58
CA LEU A 246 -11.78 9.96 -15.47
C LEU A 246 -12.85 9.52 -16.48
N ALA A 247 -12.46 9.19 -17.71
CA ALA A 247 -13.38 8.69 -18.72
C ALA A 247 -14.02 7.36 -18.28
N LEU A 248 -13.26 6.44 -17.69
CA LEU A 248 -13.78 5.18 -17.15
C LEU A 248 -14.73 5.41 -15.98
N VAL A 249 -14.34 6.24 -15.00
CA VAL A 249 -15.14 6.57 -13.83
C VAL A 249 -16.51 7.16 -14.25
N ARG A 250 -16.49 8.09 -15.20
CA ARG A 250 -17.73 8.70 -15.77
C ARG A 250 -18.61 7.69 -16.48
N ALA A 251 -18.00 6.81 -17.27
CA ALA A 251 -18.73 5.77 -18.00
C ALA A 251 -19.47 4.80 -17.05
N GLN A 252 -18.96 4.62 -15.83
CA GLN A 252 -19.57 3.80 -14.78
C GLN A 252 -20.50 4.60 -13.85
N GLY A 253 -20.65 5.91 -14.05
CA GLY A 253 -21.49 6.78 -13.21
C GLY A 253 -21.01 6.90 -11.75
N LEU A 254 -19.73 6.66 -11.48
CA LEU A 254 -19.18 6.71 -10.13
C LEU A 254 -18.91 8.16 -9.70
N PRO A 255 -19.12 8.49 -8.42
CA PRO A 255 -18.78 9.79 -7.88
C PRO A 255 -17.26 9.98 -7.81
N TYR A 256 -16.80 11.18 -8.10
CA TYR A 256 -15.39 11.54 -8.05
C TYR A 256 -15.20 12.98 -7.59
N VAL A 257 -13.99 13.27 -7.13
CA VAL A 257 -13.55 14.64 -6.79
C VAL A 257 -12.28 14.95 -7.57
N ARG A 258 -12.26 16.10 -8.26
CA ARG A 258 -11.01 16.64 -8.81
C ARG A 258 -10.19 17.22 -7.65
N THR A 259 -8.96 16.76 -7.52
CA THR A 259 -7.96 17.35 -6.61
C THR A 259 -7.06 18.29 -7.40
N GLY A 260 -6.26 19.11 -6.71
CA GLY A 260 -5.32 20.01 -7.40
C GLY A 260 -4.28 19.26 -8.24
N GLU A 261 -4.04 17.98 -7.94
CA GLU A 261 -3.03 17.14 -8.59
C GLU A 261 -3.65 16.02 -9.44
N GLY A 262 -4.95 15.76 -9.33
CA GLY A 262 -5.55 14.64 -10.04
C GLY A 262 -7.03 14.40 -9.78
N LEU A 263 -7.34 13.14 -9.54
CA LEU A 263 -8.69 12.61 -9.39
C LEU A 263 -8.75 11.66 -8.18
N ALA A 264 -9.66 11.91 -7.25
CA ALA A 264 -9.95 10.99 -6.16
C ALA A 264 -11.32 10.32 -6.37
N VAL A 265 -11.37 9.02 -6.18
CA VAL A 265 -12.59 8.20 -6.29
C VAL A 265 -12.70 7.35 -5.04
N ARG A 266 -13.90 7.32 -4.46
CA ARG A 266 -14.20 6.38 -3.39
C ARG A 266 -14.89 5.16 -3.98
N ASP A 267 -14.30 4.00 -3.76
CA ASP A 267 -14.90 2.72 -4.11
C ASP A 267 -16.19 2.49 -3.29
N PRO A 268 -17.21 1.83 -3.82
CA PRO A 268 -18.44 1.50 -3.08
C PRO A 268 -18.19 0.80 -1.73
N GLU A 269 -17.09 0.06 -1.60
CA GLU A 269 -16.73 -0.61 -0.34
C GLU A 269 -15.85 0.26 0.59
N GLY A 270 -15.59 1.51 0.21
CA GLY A 270 -14.99 2.51 1.09
C GLY A 270 -13.52 2.82 0.84
N HIS A 271 -12.81 2.02 0.06
CA HIS A 271 -11.43 2.33 -0.34
C HIS A 271 -11.36 3.60 -1.17
N VAL A 272 -10.31 4.38 -0.99
CA VAL A 272 -10.10 5.59 -1.78
C VAL A 272 -8.90 5.41 -2.68
N PHE A 273 -9.10 5.66 -3.98
CA PHE A 273 -8.03 5.71 -4.97
C PHE A 273 -7.84 7.14 -5.42
N GLU A 274 -6.61 7.64 -5.32
CA GLU A 274 -6.22 8.94 -5.87
C GLU A 274 -5.29 8.71 -7.06
N PHE A 275 -5.70 9.21 -8.22
CA PHE A 275 -4.95 9.11 -9.47
C PHE A 275 -4.31 10.46 -9.77
N VAL A 276 -3.00 10.49 -9.90
CA VAL A 276 -2.21 11.69 -10.17
C VAL A 276 -1.32 11.49 -11.38
N ALA A 277 -1.00 12.57 -12.08
CA ALA A 277 -0.07 12.48 -13.19
C ALA A 277 1.34 12.08 -12.68
N PRO A 278 2.06 11.20 -13.43
CA PRO A 278 3.46 10.94 -13.11
C PRO A 278 4.27 12.23 -13.08
N PRO A 279 5.28 12.34 -12.21
CA PRO A 279 6.18 13.48 -12.25
C PRO A 279 6.80 13.56 -13.64
N ARG A 280 6.78 14.76 -14.24
CA ARG A 280 7.44 14.98 -15.53
C ARG A 280 8.90 14.62 -15.36
N GLY A 281 9.40 13.71 -16.19
CA GLY A 281 10.75 13.17 -16.09
C GLY A 281 11.78 14.29 -15.89
N LYS A 282 12.61 14.08 -14.87
CA LYS A 282 13.85 14.85 -14.69
C LYS A 282 14.88 14.38 -15.71
#